data_475d1757a43d77a529dcb7895ba226b9
#
_entry.id   475d1757a43d77a529dcb7895ba226b9
#
_cell.length_a   1.000
_cell.length_b   1.000
_cell.length_c   1.000
_cell.angle_alpha   90.00
_cell.angle_beta   90.00
_cell.angle_gamma   90.00
#
_symmetry.space_group_name_H-M   'P 1'
#
loop_
_entity.id
_entity.type
_entity.pdbx_description
1 polymer ?
#
loop_
_entity_poly.entity_id
_entity_poly.type
_entity_poly.pdbx_seq_one_letter_code
_entity_poly.pdbx_strand_id
1 'polypeptide(L)'
;IVSEAIRMGATPGCQVLVARDGKVIYEKFFGTLTYETNKPVTFETVYDLASLTKVSATLQAVMFMYEKGLIDIHKKVSFYLPELKKTNKKDITIIEMLTHQAGLAPFIPMWNETVKDSVYLPFYYSKTRNENYPLQVSPGLFAAPVIRDSVWAWIGKSKMIEKPPRT
;
A
#
# COMPACT_ATOMS: atom_id res chain seq x y z
N ILE A 1 15.40 24.43 8.37
CA ILE A 1 14.35 23.78 7.56
C ILE A 1 13.45 22.94 8.46
N VAL A 2 13.95 21.85 9.12
CA VAL A 2 13.09 20.93 9.91
C VAL A 2 12.39 21.64 11.07
N SER A 3 13.13 22.38 11.89
CA SER A 3 12.54 23.13 13.02
C SER A 3 11.53 24.16 12.54
N GLU A 4 11.72 24.75 11.37
CA GLU A 4 10.78 25.67 10.75
C GLU A 4 9.51 24.96 10.29
N ALA A 5 9.64 23.78 9.66
CA ALA A 5 8.49 22.96 9.24
C ALA A 5 7.62 22.57 10.46
N ILE A 6 8.24 22.18 11.58
CA ILE A 6 7.52 21.88 12.82
C ILE A 6 6.83 23.13 13.37
N ARG A 7 7.51 24.27 13.40
CA ARG A 7 6.96 25.54 13.87
C ARG A 7 5.74 25.99 13.03
N MET A 8 5.78 25.71 11.72
CA MET A 8 4.67 26.01 10.80
C MET A 8 3.54 24.96 10.83
N GLY A 9 3.66 23.91 11.62
CA GLY A 9 2.67 22.85 11.72
C GLY A 9 2.64 21.90 10.53
N ALA A 10 3.70 21.83 9.70
CA ALA A 10 3.76 20.92 8.57
C ALA A 10 3.95 19.45 9.00
N THR A 11 4.57 19.22 10.14
CA THR A 11 4.71 17.91 10.79
C THR A 11 4.88 18.10 12.30
N PRO A 12 4.35 17.19 13.14
CA PRO A 12 4.57 17.28 14.59
C PRO A 12 6.01 16.94 14.99
N GLY A 13 6.68 16.07 14.23
CA GLY A 13 8.06 15.67 14.45
C GLY A 13 8.60 14.76 13.37
N CYS A 14 9.90 14.51 13.39
CA CYS A 14 10.56 13.60 12.45
C CYS A 14 11.93 13.14 12.94
N GLN A 15 12.44 12.09 12.31
CA GLN A 15 13.82 11.66 12.38
C GLN A 15 14.53 12.04 11.08
N VAL A 16 15.79 12.51 11.18
CA VAL A 16 16.65 12.74 10.03
C VAL A 16 17.94 11.95 10.23
N LEU A 17 18.23 11.07 9.28
CA LEU A 17 19.45 10.30 9.24
C LEU A 17 20.13 10.52 7.89
N VAL A 18 21.41 10.84 7.91
CA VAL A 18 22.25 10.93 6.71
C VAL A 18 23.42 9.97 6.87
N ALA A 19 23.60 9.13 5.87
CA ALA A 19 24.72 8.19 5.79
C ALA A 19 25.53 8.45 4.51
N ARG A 20 26.86 8.27 4.62
CA ARG A 20 27.78 8.31 3.50
C ARG A 20 28.79 7.20 3.63
N ASP A 21 29.03 6.47 2.52
CA ASP A 21 29.98 5.36 2.47
C ASP A 21 29.75 4.32 3.59
N GLY A 22 28.47 4.00 3.86
CA GLY A 22 28.05 3.06 4.90
C GLY A 22 28.16 3.58 6.35
N LYS A 23 28.52 4.84 6.55
CA LYS A 23 28.65 5.45 7.89
C LYS A 23 27.59 6.53 8.09
N VAL A 24 26.94 6.50 9.26
CA VAL A 24 26.04 7.58 9.67
C VAL A 24 26.89 8.80 10.01
N ILE A 25 26.65 9.91 9.31
CA ILE A 25 27.34 11.19 9.50
C ILE A 25 26.46 12.25 10.16
N TYR A 26 25.16 12.02 10.20
CA TYR A 26 24.18 12.89 10.87
C TYR A 26 22.99 12.07 11.30
N GLU A 27 22.55 12.24 12.53
CA GLU A 27 21.30 11.69 13.05
C GLU A 27 20.71 12.67 14.04
N LYS A 28 19.43 13.02 13.87
CA LYS A 28 18.74 13.93 14.77
C LYS A 28 17.25 13.66 14.81
N PHE A 29 16.67 13.88 16.00
CA PHE A 29 15.27 13.71 16.32
C PHE A 29 14.68 15.08 16.60
N PHE A 30 13.47 15.33 16.10
CA PHE A 30 12.83 16.64 16.20
C PHE A 30 11.36 16.46 16.56
N GLY A 31 10.84 17.37 17.42
CA GLY A 31 9.42 17.48 17.74
C GLY A 31 8.86 16.31 18.52
N THR A 32 7.57 16.07 18.33
CA THR A 32 6.76 15.11 19.08
C THR A 32 6.08 14.09 18.16
N LEU A 33 5.53 13.01 18.73
CA LEU A 33 4.88 11.94 17.97
C LEU A 33 3.61 12.41 17.26
N THR A 34 2.84 13.27 17.91
CA THR A 34 1.62 13.89 17.34
C THR A 34 1.53 15.34 17.82
N TYR A 35 0.61 16.12 17.27
CA TYR A 35 0.37 17.49 17.70
C TYR A 35 -0.23 17.58 19.12
N GLU A 36 -0.94 16.52 19.56
CA GLU A 36 -1.67 16.49 20.83
C GLU A 36 -0.84 15.94 21.98
N THR A 37 0.35 15.39 21.71
CA THR A 37 1.19 14.76 22.72
C THR A 37 2.52 15.47 22.91
N ASN A 38 3.01 15.49 24.16
CA ASN A 38 4.36 15.97 24.47
C ASN A 38 5.43 14.86 24.43
N LYS A 39 5.08 13.67 23.88
CA LYS A 39 6.05 12.57 23.73
C LYS A 39 7.03 12.91 22.62
N PRO A 40 8.34 13.05 22.93
CA PRO A 40 9.33 13.42 21.91
C PRO A 40 9.54 12.29 20.91
N VAL A 41 9.93 12.65 19.70
CA VAL A 41 10.51 11.73 18.74
C VAL A 41 11.90 11.33 19.21
N THR A 42 12.19 10.03 19.22
CA THR A 42 13.45 9.44 19.69
C THR A 42 14.00 8.43 18.69
N PHE A 43 15.18 7.90 18.94
CA PHE A 43 15.75 6.80 18.14
C PHE A 43 14.81 5.58 18.05
N GLU A 44 14.05 5.29 19.10
CA GLU A 44 13.15 4.14 19.19
C GLU A 44 11.77 4.40 18.53
N THR A 45 11.54 5.60 17.99
CA THR A 45 10.27 5.92 17.34
C THR A 45 10.10 5.09 16.08
N VAL A 46 9.00 4.33 15.99
CA VAL A 46 8.64 3.52 14.84
C VAL A 46 7.67 4.29 13.95
N TYR A 47 7.96 4.30 12.66
CA TYR A 47 7.12 4.94 11.64
C TYR A 47 6.44 3.89 10.77
N ASP A 48 5.19 4.16 10.37
CA ASP A 48 4.57 3.45 9.26
C ASP A 48 5.30 3.83 7.97
N LEU A 49 5.86 2.84 7.30
CA LEU A 49 6.59 3.03 6.04
C LEU A 49 5.67 3.38 4.86
N ALA A 50 4.36 3.16 5.00
CA ALA A 50 3.38 3.42 3.95
C ALA A 50 3.89 2.95 2.57
N SER A 51 3.95 3.85 1.57
CA SER A 51 4.41 3.50 0.22
C SER A 51 5.90 3.13 0.11
N LEU A 52 6.74 3.44 1.09
CA LEU A 52 8.12 2.93 1.11
C LEU A 52 8.17 1.39 1.14
N THR A 53 7.10 0.73 1.61
CA THR A 53 6.93 -0.73 1.52
C THR A 53 7.07 -1.25 0.08
N LYS A 54 6.72 -0.45 -0.93
CA LYS A 54 6.87 -0.84 -2.34
C LYS A 54 8.32 -1.09 -2.72
N VAL A 55 9.25 -0.28 -2.22
CA VAL A 55 10.69 -0.39 -2.55
C VAL A 55 11.44 -1.24 -1.53
N SER A 56 11.06 -1.22 -0.25
CA SER A 56 11.75 -1.95 0.81
C SER A 56 11.31 -3.40 0.96
N ALA A 57 10.12 -3.77 0.47
CA ALA A 57 9.60 -5.14 0.55
C ALA A 57 9.19 -5.69 -0.83
N THR A 58 8.22 -5.05 -1.51
CA THR A 58 7.65 -5.62 -2.74
C THR A 58 8.69 -5.72 -3.86
N LEU A 59 9.46 -4.66 -4.10
CA LEU A 59 10.50 -4.66 -5.13
C LEU A 59 11.57 -5.72 -4.81
N GLN A 60 12.00 -5.84 -3.56
CA GLN A 60 12.98 -6.85 -3.14
C GLN A 60 12.47 -8.27 -3.39
N ALA A 61 11.19 -8.55 -3.09
CA ALA A 61 10.58 -9.84 -3.39
C ALA A 61 10.53 -10.12 -4.89
N VAL A 62 10.18 -9.12 -5.72
CA VAL A 62 10.18 -9.28 -7.19
C VAL A 62 11.59 -9.51 -7.72
N MET A 63 12.61 -8.79 -7.23
CA MET A 63 14.00 -9.00 -7.61
C MET A 63 14.47 -10.43 -7.27
N PHE A 64 14.16 -10.92 -6.09
CA PHE A 64 14.46 -12.30 -5.68
C PHE A 64 13.76 -13.32 -6.61
N MET A 65 12.48 -13.12 -6.91
CA MET A 65 11.74 -14.01 -7.80
C MET A 65 12.30 -13.98 -9.23
N TYR A 66 12.69 -12.81 -9.71
CA TYR A 66 13.32 -12.63 -11.02
C TYR A 66 14.67 -13.35 -11.09
N GLU A 67 15.53 -13.18 -10.11
CA GLU A 67 16.82 -13.89 -10.00
C GLU A 67 16.66 -15.42 -10.02
N LYS A 68 15.61 -15.93 -9.37
CA LYS A 68 15.29 -17.37 -9.34
C LYS A 68 14.56 -17.86 -10.60
N GLY A 69 14.30 -17.00 -11.58
CA GLY A 69 13.57 -17.36 -12.81
C GLY A 69 12.08 -17.66 -12.58
N LEU A 70 11.52 -17.28 -11.40
CA LEU A 70 10.13 -17.54 -11.06
C LEU A 70 9.17 -16.52 -11.68
N ILE A 71 9.68 -15.35 -12.02
CA ILE A 71 8.92 -14.29 -12.67
C ILE A 71 9.73 -13.67 -13.81
N ASP A 72 9.05 -13.37 -14.92
CA ASP A 72 9.59 -12.61 -16.04
C ASP A 72 8.90 -11.24 -16.06
N ILE A 73 9.65 -10.20 -15.82
CA ILE A 73 9.12 -8.83 -15.70
C ILE A 73 8.55 -8.29 -17.02
N HIS A 74 8.88 -8.89 -18.16
CA HIS A 74 8.36 -8.52 -19.48
C HIS A 74 7.05 -9.22 -19.81
N LYS A 75 6.66 -10.25 -19.04
CA LYS A 75 5.37 -10.90 -19.20
C LYS A 75 4.23 -10.06 -18.66
N LYS A 76 3.05 -10.31 -19.23
CA LYS A 76 1.80 -9.68 -18.75
C LYS A 76 1.46 -10.15 -17.35
N VAL A 77 0.96 -9.22 -16.52
CA VAL A 77 0.45 -9.55 -15.18
C VAL A 77 -0.64 -10.62 -15.25
N SER A 78 -1.48 -10.59 -16.28
CA SER A 78 -2.54 -11.58 -16.52
C SER A 78 -2.03 -13.00 -16.82
N PHE A 79 -0.72 -13.17 -17.09
CA PHE A 79 -0.09 -14.48 -17.18
C PHE A 79 0.01 -15.13 -15.78
N TYR A 80 0.35 -14.33 -14.78
CA TYR A 80 0.49 -14.77 -13.39
C TYR A 80 -0.82 -14.67 -12.59
N LEU A 81 -1.69 -13.71 -12.95
CA LEU A 81 -2.98 -13.45 -12.31
C LEU A 81 -4.12 -13.64 -13.33
N PRO A 82 -4.63 -14.88 -13.48
CA PRO A 82 -5.65 -15.19 -14.47
C PRO A 82 -6.94 -14.39 -14.35
N GLU A 83 -7.25 -13.87 -13.16
CA GLU A 83 -8.41 -13.02 -12.86
C GLU A 83 -8.42 -11.77 -13.74
N LEU A 84 -7.25 -11.29 -14.16
CA LEU A 84 -7.12 -10.10 -14.98
C LEU A 84 -7.29 -10.33 -16.49
N LYS A 85 -7.34 -11.59 -16.96
CA LYS A 85 -7.39 -11.92 -18.41
C LYS A 85 -8.59 -11.31 -19.15
N LYS A 86 -9.72 -11.13 -18.46
CA LYS A 86 -10.97 -10.59 -19.04
C LYS A 86 -11.22 -9.14 -18.64
N THR A 87 -10.20 -8.41 -18.22
CA THR A 87 -10.31 -7.02 -17.76
C THR A 87 -9.55 -6.07 -18.68
N ASN A 88 -9.74 -4.76 -18.48
CA ASN A 88 -8.96 -3.72 -19.15
C ASN A 88 -7.45 -3.71 -18.74
N LYS A 89 -7.04 -4.57 -17.81
CA LYS A 89 -5.67 -4.72 -17.30
C LYS A 89 -4.93 -5.92 -17.88
N LYS A 90 -5.55 -6.67 -18.79
CA LYS A 90 -5.02 -7.93 -19.36
C LYS A 90 -3.63 -7.79 -20.01
N ASP A 91 -3.32 -6.61 -20.54
CA ASP A 91 -2.12 -6.35 -21.33
C ASP A 91 -0.99 -5.63 -20.57
N ILE A 92 -1.21 -5.29 -19.29
CA ILE A 92 -0.20 -4.67 -18.43
C ILE A 92 0.94 -5.66 -18.19
N THR A 93 2.18 -5.21 -18.36
CA THR A 93 3.38 -5.98 -18.00
C THR A 93 3.82 -5.72 -16.55
N ILE A 94 4.59 -6.65 -15.98
CA ILE A 94 5.17 -6.46 -14.65
C ILE A 94 6.07 -5.21 -14.62
N ILE A 95 6.90 -5.01 -15.65
CA ILE A 95 7.81 -3.86 -15.72
C ILE A 95 7.04 -2.53 -15.77
N GLU A 96 5.90 -2.45 -16.49
CA GLU A 96 5.06 -1.25 -16.50
C GLU A 96 4.49 -0.95 -15.11
N MET A 97 4.15 -1.98 -14.32
CA MET A 97 3.72 -1.78 -12.93
C MET A 97 4.85 -1.26 -12.05
N LEU A 98 6.04 -1.87 -12.12
CA LEU A 98 7.20 -1.49 -11.32
C LEU A 98 7.67 -0.06 -11.60
N THR A 99 7.50 0.40 -12.84
CA THR A 99 7.92 1.75 -13.26
C THR A 99 6.79 2.78 -13.22
N HIS A 100 5.63 2.45 -12.65
CA HIS A 100 4.43 3.31 -12.60
C HIS A 100 3.92 3.76 -13.98
N GLN A 101 4.15 2.96 -15.04
CA GLN A 101 3.74 3.25 -16.41
C GLN A 101 2.52 2.43 -16.86
N ALA A 102 1.91 1.67 -15.96
CA ALA A 102 0.81 0.77 -16.27
C ALA A 102 -0.53 1.48 -16.55
N GLY A 103 -0.67 2.78 -16.23
CA GLY A 103 -1.94 3.49 -16.34
C GLY A 103 -2.99 3.04 -15.33
N LEU A 104 -2.57 2.47 -14.19
CA LEU A 104 -3.46 2.11 -13.10
C LEU A 104 -3.88 3.36 -12.33
N ALA A 105 -5.12 3.36 -11.84
CA ALA A 105 -5.56 4.39 -10.91
C ALA A 105 -4.68 4.34 -9.63
N PRO A 106 -4.27 5.51 -9.10
CA PRO A 106 -3.37 5.57 -7.94
C PRO A 106 -4.02 5.01 -6.66
N PHE A 107 -5.34 4.99 -6.63
CA PHE A 107 -6.12 4.53 -5.50
C PHE A 107 -7.48 3.99 -5.94
N ILE A 108 -7.90 2.87 -5.36
CA ILE A 108 -9.24 2.30 -5.52
C ILE A 108 -9.86 2.27 -4.12
N PRO A 109 -10.89 3.09 -3.83
CA PRO A 109 -11.51 3.17 -2.51
C PRO A 109 -12.44 1.98 -2.27
N MET A 110 -11.89 0.76 -2.22
CA MET A 110 -12.64 -0.50 -2.11
C MET A 110 -13.54 -0.55 -0.86
N TRP A 111 -13.16 0.17 0.19
CA TRP A 111 -13.93 0.24 1.42
C TRP A 111 -15.33 0.88 1.20
N ASN A 112 -15.47 1.79 0.23
CA ASN A 112 -16.75 2.42 -0.10
C ASN A 112 -17.80 1.37 -0.54
N GLU A 113 -17.33 0.28 -1.16
CA GLU A 113 -18.21 -0.81 -1.61
C GLU A 113 -18.66 -1.71 -0.44
N THR A 114 -18.05 -1.56 0.72
CA THR A 114 -18.29 -2.41 1.88
C THR A 114 -18.97 -1.69 3.05
N VAL A 115 -19.14 -0.36 2.91
CA VAL A 115 -19.75 0.51 3.92
C VAL A 115 -20.83 1.35 3.27
N LYS A 116 -21.97 1.53 3.93
CA LYS A 116 -23.03 2.45 3.54
C LYS A 116 -23.45 3.26 4.77
N ASP A 117 -23.54 4.57 4.62
CA ASP A 117 -23.95 5.50 5.70
C ASP A 117 -23.16 5.26 7.00
N SER A 118 -21.83 5.06 6.87
CA SER A 118 -20.91 4.72 7.96
C SER A 118 -21.17 3.38 8.66
N VAL A 119 -22.01 2.51 8.08
CA VAL A 119 -22.32 1.18 8.61
C VAL A 119 -21.70 0.12 7.71
N TYR A 120 -21.02 -0.86 8.32
CA TYR A 120 -20.50 -2.02 7.61
C TYR A 120 -21.65 -2.85 7.03
N LEU A 121 -21.55 -3.19 5.75
CA LEU A 121 -22.56 -4.01 5.09
C LEU A 121 -22.51 -5.45 5.62
N PRO A 122 -23.64 -6.00 6.08
CA PRO A 122 -23.71 -7.39 6.60
C PRO A 122 -23.30 -8.45 5.58
N PHE A 123 -23.38 -8.14 4.29
CA PHE A 123 -22.91 -9.05 3.24
C PHE A 123 -21.39 -9.31 3.34
N TYR A 124 -20.61 -8.33 3.83
CA TYR A 124 -19.15 -8.44 3.95
C TYR A 124 -18.67 -8.65 5.37
N TYR A 125 -19.38 -8.11 6.39
CA TYR A 125 -18.87 -8.07 7.76
C TYR A 125 -19.88 -8.46 8.81
N SER A 126 -19.37 -9.01 9.91
CA SER A 126 -20.10 -9.28 11.15
C SER A 126 -19.26 -8.86 12.35
N LYS A 127 -19.94 -8.45 13.42
CA LYS A 127 -19.31 -8.23 14.74
C LYS A 127 -19.04 -9.53 15.50
N THR A 128 -19.64 -10.64 15.04
CA THR A 128 -19.52 -11.95 15.67
C THR A 128 -18.86 -12.91 14.69
N ARG A 129 -17.82 -13.62 15.17
CA ARG A 129 -17.17 -14.69 14.42
C ARG A 129 -18.11 -15.90 14.28
N ASN A 130 -18.27 -16.40 13.08
CA ASN A 130 -18.98 -17.65 12.79
C ASN A 130 -18.50 -18.25 11.46
N GLU A 131 -19.13 -19.33 11.00
CA GLU A 131 -18.76 -20.02 9.75
C GLU A 131 -18.82 -19.13 8.51
N ASN A 132 -19.77 -18.19 8.45
CA ASN A 132 -19.91 -17.25 7.34
C ASN A 132 -18.92 -16.09 7.40
N TYR A 133 -18.37 -15.77 8.59
CA TYR A 133 -17.42 -14.66 8.83
C TYR A 133 -16.21 -15.15 9.63
N PRO A 134 -15.39 -16.04 9.04
CA PRO A 134 -14.25 -16.66 9.74
C PRO A 134 -13.03 -15.74 9.85
N LEU A 135 -12.92 -14.70 8.99
CA LEU A 135 -11.72 -13.89 8.82
C LEU A 135 -11.75 -12.68 9.76
N GLN A 136 -10.92 -12.66 10.78
CA GLN A 136 -10.78 -11.48 11.64
C GLN A 136 -9.99 -10.39 10.89
N VAL A 137 -10.58 -9.21 10.71
CA VAL A 137 -9.99 -8.06 10.01
C VAL A 137 -9.64 -6.92 10.96
N SER A 138 -10.30 -6.89 12.13
CA SER A 138 -10.03 -5.94 13.22
C SER A 138 -10.55 -6.55 14.54
N PRO A 139 -10.14 -6.07 15.72
CA PRO A 139 -10.78 -6.46 16.97
C PRO A 139 -12.30 -6.30 16.89
N GLY A 140 -13.05 -7.38 17.10
CA GLY A 140 -14.53 -7.39 17.05
C GLY A 140 -15.13 -7.18 15.65
N LEU A 141 -14.36 -7.35 14.56
CA LEU A 141 -14.87 -7.28 13.20
C LEU A 141 -14.34 -8.47 12.38
N PHE A 142 -15.28 -9.18 11.75
CA PHE A 142 -15.00 -10.39 10.98
C PHE A 142 -15.57 -10.28 9.57
N ALA A 143 -14.82 -10.74 8.58
CA ALA A 143 -15.18 -10.66 7.17
C ALA A 143 -15.62 -12.01 6.63
N ALA A 144 -16.57 -11.96 5.69
CA ALA A 144 -16.96 -13.09 4.87
C ALA A 144 -15.90 -13.38 3.79
N PRO A 145 -15.66 -14.64 3.41
CA PRO A 145 -14.70 -15.01 2.36
C PRO A 145 -14.96 -14.33 1.01
N VAL A 146 -16.21 -14.00 0.70
CA VAL A 146 -16.63 -13.31 -0.53
C VAL A 146 -15.94 -11.97 -0.74
N ILE A 147 -15.40 -11.36 0.31
CA ILE A 147 -14.66 -10.08 0.17
C ILE A 147 -13.43 -10.24 -0.74
N ARG A 148 -12.80 -11.40 -0.74
CA ARG A 148 -11.64 -11.70 -1.60
C ARG A 148 -12.01 -11.64 -3.08
N ASP A 149 -13.12 -12.27 -3.46
CA ASP A 149 -13.58 -12.27 -4.85
C ASP A 149 -14.06 -10.88 -5.26
N SER A 150 -14.71 -10.17 -4.34
CA SER A 150 -15.16 -8.79 -4.55
C SER A 150 -13.98 -7.86 -4.80
N VAL A 151 -12.87 -7.98 -4.06
CA VAL A 151 -11.65 -7.19 -4.28
C VAL A 151 -11.11 -7.40 -5.71
N TRP A 152 -11.03 -8.64 -6.18
CA TRP A 152 -10.62 -8.92 -7.56
C TRP A 152 -11.57 -8.32 -8.60
N ALA A 153 -12.88 -8.40 -8.35
CA ALA A 153 -13.88 -7.79 -9.23
C ALA A 153 -13.74 -6.26 -9.29
N TRP A 154 -13.52 -5.60 -8.15
CA TRP A 154 -13.32 -4.14 -8.10
C TRP A 154 -12.01 -3.72 -8.78
N ILE A 155 -10.92 -4.45 -8.57
CA ILE A 155 -9.68 -4.23 -9.31
C ILE A 155 -9.94 -4.35 -10.80
N GLY A 156 -10.58 -5.44 -11.24
CA GLY A 156 -10.89 -5.68 -12.65
C GLY A 156 -11.73 -4.60 -13.31
N LYS A 157 -12.72 -4.07 -12.59
CA LYS A 157 -13.63 -3.00 -13.06
C LYS A 157 -13.06 -1.59 -12.96
N SER A 158 -12.01 -1.37 -12.18
CA SER A 158 -11.46 -0.03 -11.98
C SER A 158 -10.99 0.58 -13.30
N LYS A 159 -11.21 1.88 -13.44
CA LYS A 159 -10.81 2.63 -14.63
C LYS A 159 -9.28 2.64 -14.77
N MET A 160 -8.81 2.61 -16.00
CA MET A 160 -7.43 2.94 -16.34
C MET A 160 -7.33 4.45 -16.55
N ILE A 161 -6.24 5.05 -16.11
CA ILE A 161 -5.85 6.39 -16.49
C ILE A 161 -5.08 6.35 -17.81
N GLU A 162 -4.94 7.48 -18.47
CA GLU A 162 -4.09 7.56 -19.65
C GLU A 162 -2.64 7.23 -19.29
N LYS A 163 -2.01 6.36 -20.08
CA LYS A 163 -0.58 6.03 -19.88
C LYS A 163 0.25 7.26 -20.21
N PRO A 164 1.23 7.62 -19.37
CA PRO A 164 2.16 8.67 -19.71
C PRO A 164 2.88 8.32 -21.03
N PRO A 165 3.22 9.32 -21.86
CA PRO A 165 4.01 9.07 -23.06
C PRO A 165 5.30 8.34 -22.69
N ARG A 166 5.61 7.29 -23.42
CA ARG A 166 6.91 6.60 -23.28
C ARG A 166 8.00 7.55 -23.77
N THR A 167 8.82 8.03 -22.86
CA THR A 167 10.04 8.77 -23.16
C THR A 167 11.16 7.82 -23.51
#